data_019d93a41d4c5c5c14f8ce5716404e46
#
_entry.id   019d93a41d4c5c5c14f8ce5716404e46
#
_cell.length_a   1.000
_cell.length_b   1.000
_cell.length_c   1.000
_cell.angle_alpha   90.00
_cell.angle_beta   90.00
_cell.angle_gamma   90.00
#
_symmetry.space_group_name_H-M   'P 1'
#
loop_
_entity.id
_entity.type
_entity.pdbx_description
1 polymer ?
#
loop_
_entity_poly.entity_id
_entity_poly.type
_entity_poly.pdbx_seq_one_letter_code
_entity_poly.pdbx_strand_id
1 'polypeptide(L)'
;MPGPRIDVMLVDDHAVVRMGFRLLIEAAADMRVVGEAASGEDAVRVVEDVRPDVVVMDISMPGIGGLEALRRILARAPEARVLVLSAHEDAMHARRTLKAGAAGYLTKRSAAEALIEAIRQVHQGGSFLEPQISEQLAGRSRTPEPLDTLSEKEFKVFIALASGQSVQEIAGVMSLSPSTVGTHLYNIKQKLGAANSAELALIAMRAGLLTP
;
A
#
# COMPACT_ATOMS: atom_id res chain seq x y z
N MET A 1 27.51 24.50 7.27
CA MET A 1 27.40 23.02 7.19
C MET A 1 25.99 22.69 6.83
N PRO A 2 25.69 21.97 5.74
CA PRO A 2 24.35 21.43 5.56
C PRO A 2 24.03 20.52 6.74
N GLY A 3 22.84 20.67 7.30
CA GLY A 3 22.35 19.80 8.38
C GLY A 3 22.24 18.33 7.94
N PRO A 4 21.94 17.39 8.88
CA PRO A 4 21.71 16.01 8.53
C PRO A 4 20.59 15.92 7.47
N ARG A 5 20.86 15.17 6.40
CA ARG A 5 19.87 14.92 5.35
C ARG A 5 18.98 13.74 5.75
N ILE A 6 17.75 13.80 5.32
CA ILE A 6 16.81 12.68 5.46
C ILE A 6 17.20 11.58 4.48
N ASP A 7 17.48 10.39 4.98
CA ASP A 7 17.83 9.21 4.19
C ASP A 7 16.57 8.49 3.75
N VAL A 8 16.30 8.50 2.43
CA VAL A 8 15.08 7.96 1.85
C VAL A 8 15.37 6.70 1.05
N MET A 9 14.58 5.65 1.26
CA MET A 9 14.56 4.47 0.42
C MET A 9 13.31 4.48 -0.46
N LEU A 10 13.48 4.21 -1.77
CA LEU A 10 12.39 4.14 -2.74
C LEU A 10 12.06 2.69 -3.10
N VAL A 11 10.75 2.34 -3.06
CA VAL A 11 10.27 1.00 -3.38
C VAL A 11 9.08 1.11 -4.35
N ASP A 12 9.30 0.74 -5.61
CA ASP A 12 8.26 0.75 -6.66
C ASP A 12 8.69 -0.21 -7.77
N ASP A 13 7.82 -1.04 -8.29
CA ASP A 13 8.15 -1.98 -9.38
C ASP A 13 8.25 -1.30 -10.75
N HIS A 14 7.77 -0.06 -10.88
CA HIS A 14 7.84 0.73 -12.09
C HIS A 14 9.12 1.59 -12.13
N ALA A 15 10.12 1.18 -12.91
CA ALA A 15 11.41 1.87 -12.98
C ALA A 15 11.31 3.36 -13.34
N VAL A 16 10.40 3.75 -14.24
CA VAL A 16 10.21 5.15 -14.65
C VAL A 16 9.64 5.99 -13.51
N VAL A 17 8.67 5.45 -12.77
CA VAL A 17 8.06 6.12 -11.60
C VAL A 17 9.10 6.30 -10.50
N ARG A 18 9.86 5.26 -10.22
CA ARG A 18 10.94 5.28 -9.22
C ARG A 18 12.01 6.31 -9.57
N MET A 19 12.44 6.36 -10.86
CA MET A 19 13.38 7.39 -11.34
C MET A 19 12.81 8.80 -11.17
N GLY A 20 11.54 9.03 -11.48
CA GLY A 20 10.87 10.33 -11.31
C GLY A 20 10.87 10.77 -9.84
N PHE A 21 10.50 9.91 -8.92
CA PHE A 21 10.54 10.21 -7.47
C PHE A 21 11.94 10.42 -6.95
N ARG A 22 12.94 9.67 -7.44
CA ARG A 22 14.33 9.91 -7.12
C ARG A 22 14.75 11.33 -7.48
N LEU A 23 14.47 11.78 -8.70
CA LEU A 23 14.82 13.13 -9.14
C LEU A 23 14.14 14.21 -8.28
N LEU A 24 12.87 14.01 -7.90
CA LEU A 24 12.15 14.94 -7.02
C LEU A 24 12.80 15.02 -5.63
N ILE A 25 13.14 13.87 -5.04
CA ILE A 25 13.74 13.80 -3.70
C ILE A 25 15.13 14.40 -3.71
N GLU A 26 15.97 14.07 -4.69
CA GLU A 26 17.35 14.57 -4.79
C GLU A 26 17.43 16.06 -5.16
N ALA A 27 16.38 16.64 -5.71
CA ALA A 27 16.27 18.09 -5.90
C ALA A 27 16.08 18.86 -4.58
N ALA A 28 15.61 18.20 -3.51
CA ALA A 28 15.52 18.79 -2.19
C ALA A 28 16.87 18.71 -1.46
N ALA A 29 17.39 19.86 -1.02
CA ALA A 29 18.73 19.95 -0.42
C ALA A 29 18.88 19.17 0.90
N ASP A 30 17.78 18.92 1.58
CA ASP A 30 17.67 18.27 2.88
C ASP A 30 17.38 16.76 2.82
N MET A 31 17.40 16.17 1.60
CA MET A 31 17.10 14.75 1.40
C MET A 31 18.12 14.08 0.49
N ARG A 32 18.19 12.75 0.55
CA ARG A 32 18.91 11.92 -0.43
C ARG A 32 18.29 10.53 -0.52
N VAL A 33 18.38 9.93 -1.70
CA VAL A 33 17.98 8.52 -1.88
C VAL A 33 19.20 7.64 -1.56
N VAL A 34 19.05 6.80 -0.51
CA VAL A 34 20.10 5.90 -0.02
C VAL A 34 19.92 4.45 -0.47
N GLY A 35 18.73 4.11 -0.99
CA GLY A 35 18.45 2.78 -1.50
C GLY A 35 17.23 2.76 -2.41
N GLU A 36 17.19 1.76 -3.28
CA GLU A 36 16.05 1.47 -4.16
C GLU A 36 15.75 -0.03 -4.15
N ALA A 37 14.47 -0.37 -4.29
CA ALA A 37 14.04 -1.74 -4.51
C ALA A 37 12.90 -1.78 -5.55
N ALA A 38 12.89 -2.84 -6.38
CA ALA A 38 11.87 -3.04 -7.40
C ALA A 38 10.77 -4.03 -6.96
N SER A 39 10.84 -4.55 -5.73
CA SER A 39 9.85 -5.46 -5.16
C SER A 39 9.80 -5.35 -3.64
N GLY A 40 8.70 -5.83 -3.06
CA GLY A 40 8.58 -5.92 -1.61
C GLY A 40 9.61 -6.85 -0.98
N GLU A 41 9.94 -7.95 -1.65
CA GLU A 41 10.96 -8.92 -1.23
C GLU A 41 12.35 -8.27 -1.16
N ASP A 42 12.73 -7.53 -2.19
CA ASP A 42 14.00 -6.82 -2.22
C ASP A 42 14.06 -5.75 -1.15
N ALA A 43 13.00 -4.96 -0.98
CA ALA A 43 12.93 -3.94 0.07
C ALA A 43 13.15 -4.54 1.47
N VAL A 44 12.47 -5.64 1.79
CA VAL A 44 12.63 -6.35 3.07
C VAL A 44 14.04 -6.88 3.27
N ARG A 45 14.72 -7.30 2.19
CA ARG A 45 16.09 -7.84 2.24
C ARG A 45 17.13 -6.77 2.55
N VAL A 46 16.96 -5.57 1.98
CA VAL A 46 18.01 -4.54 2.03
C VAL A 46 17.78 -3.45 3.09
N VAL A 47 16.59 -3.35 3.67
CA VAL A 47 16.24 -2.25 4.59
C VAL A 47 17.15 -2.16 5.82
N GLU A 48 17.61 -3.30 6.36
CA GLU A 48 18.50 -3.34 7.53
C GLU A 48 19.91 -2.82 7.21
N ASP A 49 20.39 -3.06 5.99
CA ASP A 49 21.70 -2.58 5.52
C ASP A 49 21.64 -1.10 5.15
N VAL A 50 20.56 -0.67 4.48
CA VAL A 50 20.33 0.70 4.02
C VAL A 50 20.04 1.65 5.18
N ARG A 51 19.30 1.21 6.20
CA ARG A 51 18.88 1.98 7.38
C ARG A 51 18.28 3.35 7.04
N PRO A 52 17.23 3.41 6.21
CA PRO A 52 16.61 4.67 5.83
C PRO A 52 15.83 5.29 7.00
N ASP A 53 15.75 6.61 7.04
CA ASP A 53 14.82 7.33 7.94
C ASP A 53 13.38 7.17 7.46
N VAL A 54 13.17 7.25 6.14
CA VAL A 54 11.85 7.14 5.51
C VAL A 54 11.91 6.16 4.33
N VAL A 55 10.98 5.22 4.31
CA VAL A 55 10.73 4.35 3.15
C VAL A 55 9.51 4.86 2.41
N VAL A 56 9.68 5.28 1.18
CA VAL A 56 8.59 5.65 0.26
C VAL A 56 8.26 4.42 -0.58
N MET A 57 7.07 3.85 -0.40
CA MET A 57 6.78 2.53 -0.94
C MET A 57 5.43 2.45 -1.66
N ASP A 58 5.45 1.95 -2.90
CA ASP A 58 4.24 1.53 -3.58
C ASP A 58 3.59 0.34 -2.88
N ILE A 59 2.26 0.43 -2.70
CA ILE A 59 1.49 -0.66 -2.11
C ILE A 59 1.03 -1.68 -3.16
N SER A 60 1.03 -1.33 -4.43
CA SER A 60 0.40 -2.12 -5.50
C SER A 60 1.34 -3.10 -6.21
N MET A 61 2.50 -3.35 -5.66
CA MET A 61 3.52 -4.24 -6.23
C MET A 61 3.09 -5.72 -6.27
N PRO A 62 3.60 -6.51 -7.25
CA PRO A 62 3.44 -7.96 -7.29
C PRO A 62 4.22 -8.67 -6.15
N GLY A 63 4.22 -10.00 -6.14
CA GLY A 63 4.96 -10.82 -5.17
C GLY A 63 4.29 -10.89 -3.80
N ILE A 64 5.02 -10.61 -2.72
CA ILE A 64 4.43 -10.58 -1.36
C ILE A 64 3.43 -9.43 -1.19
N GLY A 65 3.51 -8.42 -2.08
CA GLY A 65 2.68 -7.22 -2.06
C GLY A 65 3.12 -6.19 -1.02
N GLY A 66 2.71 -4.92 -1.24
CA GLY A 66 3.20 -3.81 -0.42
C GLY A 66 2.78 -3.87 1.04
N LEU A 67 1.57 -4.35 1.35
CA LEU A 67 1.11 -4.42 2.75
C LEU A 67 1.90 -5.43 3.59
N GLU A 68 2.26 -6.56 3.01
CA GLU A 68 3.10 -7.55 3.68
C GLU A 68 4.56 -7.07 3.76
N ALA A 69 5.05 -6.42 2.69
CA ALA A 69 6.37 -5.78 2.70
C ALA A 69 6.46 -4.72 3.81
N LEU A 70 5.46 -3.85 3.95
CA LEU A 70 5.36 -2.86 5.03
C LEU A 70 5.54 -3.49 6.41
N ARG A 71 4.77 -4.55 6.71
CA ARG A 71 4.86 -5.23 8.01
C ARG A 71 6.24 -5.81 8.27
N ARG A 72 6.85 -6.43 7.26
CA ARG A 72 8.18 -7.03 7.38
C ARG A 72 9.29 -5.99 7.48
N ILE A 73 9.16 -4.86 6.78
CA ILE A 73 10.08 -3.72 6.90
C ILE A 73 10.06 -3.18 8.33
N LEU A 74 8.87 -2.89 8.87
CA LEU A 74 8.73 -2.39 10.24
C LEU A 74 9.20 -3.39 11.31
N ALA A 75 9.08 -4.69 11.06
CA ALA A 75 9.61 -5.71 11.95
C ALA A 75 11.14 -5.78 11.96
N ARG A 76 11.82 -5.44 10.84
CA ARG A 76 13.28 -5.48 10.69
C ARG A 76 13.96 -4.14 10.99
N ALA A 77 13.29 -3.05 10.66
CA ALA A 77 13.76 -1.68 10.85
C ALA A 77 12.67 -0.86 11.58
N PRO A 78 12.47 -1.06 12.89
CA PRO A 78 11.39 -0.41 13.65
C PRO A 78 11.48 1.12 13.69
N GLU A 79 12.69 1.67 13.50
CA GLU A 79 12.93 3.12 13.47
C GLU A 79 12.57 3.74 12.10
N ALA A 80 12.53 2.94 11.02
CA ALA A 80 12.16 3.41 9.70
C ALA A 80 10.66 3.76 9.65
N ARG A 81 10.35 4.89 9.04
CA ARG A 81 8.97 5.34 8.85
C ARG A 81 8.53 5.06 7.42
N VAL A 82 7.40 4.43 7.25
CA VAL A 82 6.93 4.06 5.90
C VAL A 82 5.83 5.03 5.45
N LEU A 83 6.12 5.77 4.38
CA LEU A 83 5.16 6.57 3.62
C LEU A 83 4.69 5.74 2.42
N VAL A 84 3.42 5.39 2.42
CA VAL A 84 2.83 4.60 1.33
C VAL A 84 2.46 5.50 0.17
N LEU A 85 2.87 5.09 -1.05
CA LEU A 85 2.35 5.60 -2.32
C LEU A 85 1.33 4.61 -2.88
N SER A 86 0.24 5.10 -3.43
CA SER A 86 -0.79 4.25 -4.01
C SER A 86 -1.43 4.87 -5.24
N ALA A 87 -1.79 4.02 -6.21
CA ALA A 87 -2.68 4.41 -7.29
C ALA A 87 -4.15 4.51 -6.84
N HIS A 88 -4.49 3.96 -5.67
CA HIS A 88 -5.84 3.96 -5.13
C HIS A 88 -6.11 5.21 -4.31
N GLU A 89 -7.25 5.85 -4.58
CA GLU A 89 -7.69 7.10 -3.92
C GLU A 89 -8.79 6.87 -2.88
N ASP A 90 -8.96 5.64 -2.42
CA ASP A 90 -10.01 5.28 -1.49
C ASP A 90 -9.51 5.08 -0.05
N ALA A 91 -10.38 5.41 0.90
CA ALA A 91 -10.08 5.33 2.33
C ALA A 91 -9.84 3.90 2.83
N MET A 92 -10.31 2.86 2.12
CA MET A 92 -10.14 1.47 2.55
C MET A 92 -8.67 1.05 2.44
N HIS A 93 -8.02 1.34 1.31
CA HIS A 93 -6.59 1.07 1.13
C HIS A 93 -5.75 1.87 2.12
N ALA A 94 -6.05 3.16 2.30
CA ALA A 94 -5.38 4.01 3.28
C ALA A 94 -5.53 3.44 4.71
N ARG A 95 -6.74 3.07 5.12
CA ARG A 95 -6.99 2.50 6.45
C ARG A 95 -6.22 1.20 6.70
N ARG A 96 -6.16 0.32 5.70
CA ARG A 96 -5.42 -0.95 5.81
C ARG A 96 -3.92 -0.72 6.00
N THR A 97 -3.33 0.22 5.27
CA THR A 97 -1.90 0.53 5.38
C THR A 97 -1.56 1.23 6.69
N LEU A 98 -2.39 2.17 7.14
CA LEU A 98 -2.24 2.83 8.44
C LEU A 98 -2.35 1.83 9.60
N LYS A 99 -3.33 0.91 9.57
CA LYS A 99 -3.44 -0.18 10.55
C LYS A 99 -2.24 -1.12 10.55
N ALA A 100 -1.57 -1.28 9.42
CA ALA A 100 -0.36 -2.08 9.31
C ALA A 100 0.90 -1.36 9.78
N GLY A 101 0.79 -0.07 10.18
CA GLY A 101 1.87 0.72 10.75
C GLY A 101 2.46 1.76 9.80
N ALA A 102 1.87 2.02 8.63
CA ALA A 102 2.31 3.12 7.78
C ALA A 102 2.21 4.47 8.52
N ALA A 103 3.24 5.28 8.40
CA ALA A 103 3.26 6.63 8.96
C ALA A 103 2.51 7.65 8.09
N GLY A 104 2.25 7.32 6.82
CA GLY A 104 1.47 8.16 5.93
C GLY A 104 0.96 7.43 4.69
N TYR A 105 0.01 8.07 4.02
CA TYR A 105 -0.57 7.61 2.77
C TYR A 105 -0.72 8.78 1.80
N LEU A 106 -0.18 8.61 0.60
CA LEU A 106 -0.17 9.60 -0.46
C LEU A 106 -0.55 8.92 -1.78
N THR A 107 -1.42 9.54 -2.56
CA THR A 107 -1.74 9.01 -3.89
C THR A 107 -0.62 9.34 -4.88
N LYS A 108 -0.37 8.45 -5.84
CA LYS A 108 0.64 8.69 -6.90
C LYS A 108 0.30 9.94 -7.73
N ARG A 109 -0.97 10.31 -7.82
CA ARG A 109 -1.42 11.53 -8.52
C ARG A 109 -0.94 12.81 -7.84
N SER A 110 -1.04 12.87 -6.52
CA SER A 110 -0.63 14.05 -5.72
C SER A 110 0.84 14.03 -5.35
N ALA A 111 1.56 12.93 -5.62
CA ALA A 111 2.93 12.74 -5.16
C ALA A 111 3.90 13.80 -5.71
N ALA A 112 3.72 14.26 -6.96
CA ALA A 112 4.60 15.29 -7.54
C ALA A 112 4.61 16.60 -6.74
N GLU A 113 3.48 16.95 -6.12
CA GLU A 113 3.30 18.21 -5.37
C GLU A 113 3.57 18.02 -3.87
N ALA A 114 3.20 16.87 -3.31
CA ALA A 114 3.14 16.67 -1.86
C ALA A 114 4.24 15.75 -1.28
N LEU A 115 5.00 15.01 -2.12
CA LEU A 115 5.94 13.98 -1.66
C LEU A 115 6.99 14.54 -0.68
N ILE A 116 7.61 15.66 -1.02
CA ILE A 116 8.69 16.24 -0.22
C ILE A 116 8.19 16.67 1.16
N GLU A 117 7.03 17.31 1.20
CA GLU A 117 6.40 17.71 2.48
C GLU A 117 5.96 16.50 3.29
N ALA A 118 5.38 15.49 2.65
CA ALA A 118 4.98 14.25 3.30
C ALA A 118 6.20 13.53 3.93
N ILE A 119 7.34 13.46 3.23
CA ILE A 119 8.57 12.87 3.77
C ILE A 119 9.05 13.64 5.01
N ARG A 120 9.07 14.99 4.96
CA ARG A 120 9.49 15.82 6.11
C ARG A 120 8.59 15.59 7.31
N GLN A 121 7.29 15.63 7.12
CA GLN A 121 6.31 15.45 8.19
C GLN A 121 6.42 14.06 8.83
N VAL A 122 6.55 13.02 8.00
CA VAL A 122 6.72 11.64 8.47
C VAL A 122 8.05 11.49 9.21
N HIS A 123 9.15 12.03 8.70
CA HIS A 123 10.46 11.99 9.35
C HIS A 123 10.44 12.67 10.74
N GLN A 124 9.72 13.78 10.90
CA GLN A 124 9.57 14.49 12.18
C GLN A 124 8.69 13.78 13.20
N GLY A 125 8.17 12.61 12.88
CA GLY A 125 7.32 11.83 13.77
C GLY A 125 5.82 12.08 13.60
N GLY A 126 5.44 12.95 12.65
CA GLY A 126 4.05 13.16 12.27
C GLY A 126 3.50 12.03 11.38
N SER A 127 2.23 12.14 11.04
CA SER A 127 1.59 11.30 10.03
C SER A 127 1.12 12.18 8.87
N PHE A 128 1.25 11.68 7.64
CA PHE A 128 0.77 12.41 6.46
C PHE A 128 -0.42 11.69 5.82
N LEU A 129 -1.51 12.43 5.66
CA LEU A 129 -2.69 11.97 4.92
C LEU A 129 -3.20 13.11 4.04
N GLU A 130 -3.50 12.80 2.79
CA GLU A 130 -4.18 13.77 1.93
C GLU A 130 -5.53 14.17 2.53
N PRO A 131 -5.94 15.46 2.43
CA PRO A 131 -7.20 15.96 3.01
C PRO A 131 -8.40 15.11 2.61
N GLN A 132 -8.53 14.75 1.34
CA GLN A 132 -9.64 13.93 0.84
C GLN A 132 -9.71 12.55 1.50
N ILE A 133 -8.55 11.89 1.67
CA ILE A 133 -8.46 10.59 2.36
C ILE A 133 -8.78 10.75 3.85
N SER A 134 -8.29 11.82 4.47
CA SER A 134 -8.54 12.13 5.88
C SER A 134 -10.04 12.33 6.15
N GLU A 135 -10.74 13.09 5.30
CA GLU A 135 -12.20 13.31 5.40
C GLU A 135 -12.99 12.01 5.23
N GLN A 136 -12.61 11.18 4.24
CA GLN A 136 -13.24 9.87 4.04
C GLN A 136 -13.04 8.94 5.25
N LEU A 137 -11.87 8.98 5.88
CA LEU A 137 -11.59 8.19 7.08
C LEU A 137 -12.35 8.71 8.30
N ALA A 138 -12.49 10.01 8.46
CA ALA A 138 -13.25 10.63 9.57
C ALA A 138 -14.75 10.35 9.50
N GLY A 139 -15.32 10.27 8.29
CA GLY A 139 -16.73 9.99 8.05
C GLY A 139 -17.14 8.51 8.21
N ARG A 140 -16.18 7.60 8.34
CA ARG A 140 -16.44 6.15 8.48
C ARG A 140 -16.26 5.69 9.93
N SER A 141 -17.16 4.80 10.37
CA SER A 141 -17.15 4.22 11.72
C SER A 141 -15.79 3.61 12.10
N ARG A 142 -15.37 3.78 13.37
CA ARG A 142 -14.15 3.18 13.96
C ARG A 142 -14.24 1.67 14.16
N THR A 143 -15.38 1.04 13.84
CA THR A 143 -15.56 -0.43 13.94
C THR A 143 -14.68 -1.15 12.92
N PRO A 144 -13.99 -2.24 13.32
CA PRO A 144 -13.29 -3.09 12.36
C PRO A 144 -14.27 -3.61 11.31
N GLU A 145 -14.00 -3.35 10.04
CA GLU A 145 -14.82 -3.91 8.97
C GLU A 145 -14.35 -5.34 8.65
N PRO A 146 -15.25 -6.25 8.27
CA PRO A 146 -14.89 -7.61 7.90
C PRO A 146 -13.78 -7.68 6.85
N LEU A 147 -13.72 -6.70 5.94
CA LEU A 147 -12.69 -6.57 4.91
C LEU A 147 -11.27 -6.40 5.45
N ASP A 148 -11.11 -5.90 6.68
CA ASP A 148 -9.80 -5.77 7.32
C ASP A 148 -9.16 -7.12 7.66
N THR A 149 -9.94 -8.20 7.70
CA THR A 149 -9.46 -9.56 7.97
C THR A 149 -8.82 -10.23 6.76
N LEU A 150 -9.03 -9.68 5.56
CA LEU A 150 -8.45 -10.22 4.33
C LEU A 150 -6.97 -9.89 4.23
N SER A 151 -6.15 -10.88 3.86
CA SER A 151 -4.79 -10.62 3.42
C SER A 151 -4.78 -9.78 2.14
N GLU A 152 -3.64 -9.23 1.75
CA GLU A 152 -3.55 -8.42 0.52
C GLU A 152 -3.93 -9.21 -0.73
N LYS A 153 -3.46 -10.46 -0.84
CA LYS A 153 -3.82 -11.35 -1.97
C LYS A 153 -5.31 -11.68 -1.98
N GLU A 154 -5.88 -11.98 -0.83
CA GLU A 154 -7.32 -12.21 -0.69
C GLU A 154 -8.12 -10.94 -1.04
N PHE A 155 -7.66 -9.76 -0.63
CA PHE A 155 -8.32 -8.51 -0.94
C PHE A 155 -8.28 -8.21 -2.45
N LYS A 156 -7.15 -8.41 -3.13
CA LYS A 156 -7.06 -8.28 -4.60
C LYS A 156 -8.00 -9.26 -5.32
N VAL A 157 -8.02 -10.52 -4.89
CA VAL A 157 -8.94 -11.53 -5.42
C VAL A 157 -10.40 -11.15 -5.13
N PHE A 158 -10.70 -10.64 -3.94
CA PHE A 158 -12.04 -10.17 -3.57
C PHE A 158 -12.53 -9.06 -4.50
N ILE A 159 -11.72 -8.02 -4.75
CA ILE A 159 -12.08 -6.92 -5.65
C ILE A 159 -12.32 -7.44 -7.07
N ALA A 160 -11.45 -8.29 -7.59
CA ALA A 160 -11.58 -8.85 -8.93
C ALA A 160 -12.87 -9.69 -9.10
N LEU A 161 -13.17 -10.54 -8.11
CA LEU A 161 -14.42 -11.33 -8.09
C LEU A 161 -15.66 -10.46 -7.97
N ALA A 162 -15.62 -9.44 -7.11
CA ALA A 162 -16.71 -8.51 -6.92
C ALA A 162 -16.97 -7.66 -8.16
N SER A 163 -15.92 -7.40 -8.97
CA SER A 163 -16.01 -6.73 -10.29
C SER A 163 -16.44 -7.68 -11.43
N GLY A 164 -16.79 -8.93 -11.12
CA GLY A 164 -17.32 -9.90 -12.08
C GLY A 164 -16.28 -10.72 -12.84
N GLN A 165 -14.99 -10.64 -12.50
CA GLN A 165 -13.95 -11.46 -13.11
C GLN A 165 -14.09 -12.93 -12.69
N SER A 166 -13.86 -13.84 -13.62
CA SER A 166 -13.82 -15.27 -13.36
C SER A 166 -12.53 -15.70 -12.66
N VAL A 167 -12.56 -16.84 -12.01
CA VAL A 167 -11.37 -17.46 -11.38
C VAL A 167 -10.22 -17.64 -12.37
N GLN A 168 -10.54 -17.95 -13.65
CA GLN A 168 -9.53 -18.14 -14.69
C GLN A 168 -8.87 -16.82 -15.10
N GLU A 169 -9.64 -15.75 -15.28
CA GLU A 169 -9.12 -14.42 -15.58
C GLU A 169 -8.24 -13.90 -14.45
N ILE A 170 -8.69 -14.03 -13.20
CA ILE A 170 -7.92 -13.64 -12.02
C ILE A 170 -6.61 -14.42 -11.93
N ALA A 171 -6.65 -15.73 -12.19
CA ALA A 171 -5.46 -16.57 -12.20
C ALA A 171 -4.43 -16.08 -13.23
N GLY A 172 -4.88 -15.71 -14.42
CA GLY A 172 -4.02 -15.14 -15.48
C GLY A 172 -3.41 -13.80 -15.08
N VAL A 173 -4.23 -12.86 -14.60
CA VAL A 173 -3.77 -11.50 -14.21
C VAL A 173 -2.80 -11.54 -13.03
N MET A 174 -3.06 -12.40 -12.04
CA MET A 174 -2.24 -12.49 -10.83
C MET A 174 -1.07 -13.48 -10.92
N SER A 175 -0.88 -14.14 -12.07
CA SER A 175 0.12 -15.21 -12.25
C SER A 175 -0.02 -16.32 -11.21
N LEU A 176 -1.25 -16.73 -10.92
CA LEU A 176 -1.60 -17.80 -9.98
C LEU A 176 -2.23 -18.98 -10.71
N SER A 177 -2.28 -20.16 -10.06
CA SER A 177 -3.12 -21.24 -10.56
C SER A 177 -4.61 -20.99 -10.26
N PRO A 178 -5.56 -21.47 -11.09
CA PRO A 178 -6.97 -21.42 -10.77
C PRO A 178 -7.32 -22.05 -9.42
N SER A 179 -6.62 -23.11 -9.03
CA SER A 179 -6.76 -23.76 -7.72
C SER A 179 -6.38 -22.82 -6.57
N THR A 180 -5.30 -22.05 -6.72
CA THR A 180 -4.86 -21.07 -5.72
C THR A 180 -5.90 -19.96 -5.57
N VAL A 181 -6.44 -19.45 -6.69
CA VAL A 181 -7.52 -18.45 -6.65
C VAL A 181 -8.79 -19.05 -6.00
N GLY A 182 -9.10 -20.31 -6.27
CA GLY A 182 -10.20 -21.04 -5.61
C GLY A 182 -10.02 -21.12 -4.08
N THR A 183 -8.82 -21.38 -3.62
CA THR A 183 -8.49 -21.37 -2.19
C THR A 183 -8.67 -19.98 -1.57
N HIS A 184 -8.21 -18.92 -2.25
CA HIS A 184 -8.46 -17.55 -1.79
C HIS A 184 -9.96 -17.24 -1.75
N LEU A 185 -10.72 -17.61 -2.78
CA LEU A 185 -12.19 -17.42 -2.79
C LEU A 185 -12.87 -18.13 -1.61
N TYR A 186 -12.47 -19.37 -1.31
CA TYR A 186 -12.99 -20.08 -0.15
C TYR A 186 -12.70 -19.31 1.16
N ASN A 187 -11.45 -18.91 1.38
CA ASN A 187 -11.05 -18.16 2.57
C ASN A 187 -11.79 -16.82 2.69
N ILE A 188 -11.93 -16.09 1.57
CA ILE A 188 -12.65 -14.81 1.51
C ILE A 188 -14.10 -15.02 1.95
N LYS A 189 -14.79 -16.03 1.40
CA LYS A 189 -16.18 -16.35 1.79
C LYS A 189 -16.31 -16.65 3.27
N GLN A 190 -15.39 -17.44 3.84
CA GLN A 190 -15.38 -17.73 5.27
C GLN A 190 -15.19 -16.48 6.13
N LYS A 191 -14.22 -15.64 5.77
CA LYS A 191 -13.88 -14.41 6.52
C LYS A 191 -14.98 -13.34 6.45
N LEU A 192 -15.67 -13.26 5.31
CA LEU A 192 -16.72 -12.25 5.08
C LEU A 192 -18.13 -12.76 5.35
N GLY A 193 -18.31 -14.06 5.62
CA GLY A 193 -19.61 -14.68 5.80
C GLY A 193 -20.46 -14.69 4.51
N ALA A 194 -19.82 -14.68 3.32
CA ALA A 194 -20.49 -14.61 2.04
C ALA A 194 -20.75 -16.02 1.47
N ALA A 195 -21.99 -16.31 1.07
CA ALA A 195 -22.34 -17.60 0.48
C ALA A 195 -21.97 -17.70 -1.01
N ASN A 196 -22.00 -16.59 -1.74
CA ASN A 196 -21.79 -16.55 -3.20
C ASN A 196 -21.09 -15.26 -3.66
N SER A 197 -20.75 -15.19 -4.95
CA SER A 197 -20.05 -14.02 -5.52
C SER A 197 -20.92 -12.77 -5.59
N ALA A 198 -22.25 -12.89 -5.68
CA ALA A 198 -23.14 -11.73 -5.65
C ALA A 198 -23.12 -11.04 -4.29
N GLU A 199 -23.02 -11.80 -3.20
CA GLU A 199 -22.83 -11.23 -1.86
C GLU A 199 -21.49 -10.53 -1.70
N LEU A 200 -20.43 -11.05 -2.33
CA LEU A 200 -19.12 -10.36 -2.37
C LEU A 200 -19.23 -9.00 -3.09
N ALA A 201 -19.96 -8.93 -4.20
CA ALA A 201 -20.20 -7.67 -4.90
C ALA A 201 -20.99 -6.67 -4.04
N LEU A 202 -22.03 -7.15 -3.32
CA LEU A 202 -22.78 -6.30 -2.39
C LEU A 202 -21.91 -5.78 -1.23
N ILE A 203 -21.02 -6.60 -0.69
CA ILE A 203 -20.06 -6.18 0.34
C ILE A 203 -19.12 -5.11 -0.22
N ALA A 204 -18.60 -5.28 -1.44
CA ALA A 204 -17.71 -4.32 -2.09
C ALA A 204 -18.42 -2.98 -2.36
N MET A 205 -19.67 -3.01 -2.83
CA MET A 205 -20.49 -1.79 -3.03
C MET A 205 -20.77 -1.06 -1.71
N ARG A 206 -21.15 -1.77 -0.65
CA ARG A 206 -21.37 -1.18 0.68
C ARG A 206 -20.09 -0.56 1.25
N ALA A 207 -18.95 -1.14 0.95
CA ALA A 207 -17.64 -0.61 1.34
C ALA A 207 -17.17 0.56 0.44
N GLY A 208 -17.92 0.91 -0.62
CA GLY A 208 -17.57 1.96 -1.57
C GLY A 208 -16.36 1.63 -2.45
N LEU A 209 -16.09 0.34 -2.64
CA LEU A 209 -15.01 -0.17 -3.49
C LEU A 209 -15.46 -0.38 -4.93
N LEU A 210 -16.77 -0.45 -5.16
CA LEU A 210 -17.40 -0.53 -6.46
C LEU A 210 -18.56 0.45 -6.53
N THR A 211 -18.72 1.09 -7.69
CA THR A 211 -19.92 1.86 -8.03
C THR A 211 -20.94 0.93 -8.68
N PRO A 212 -22.25 1.14 -8.46
CA PRO A 212 -23.29 0.36 -9.11
C PRO A 212 -23.32 0.56 -10.63
#